data_b3f57bc986a0d1c254e915f7402571eb
#
_entry.id   b3f57bc986a0d1c254e915f7402571eb
#
_cell.length_a   1.000
_cell.length_b   1.000
_cell.length_c   1.000
_cell.angle_alpha   90.00
_cell.angle_beta   90.00
_cell.angle_gamma   90.00
#
_symmetry.space_group_name_H-M   'P 1'
#
loop_
_entity.id
_entity.type
_entity.pdbx_description
1 polymer ?
#
loop_
_entity_poly.entity_id
_entity_poly.type
_entity_poly.pdbx_seq_one_letter_code
_entity_poly.pdbx_strand_id
1 'polypeptide(L)' 'MDESRFMELELRYMQQAELLQQLSDVLYTQQKSLDALKAEVELLKSKLAGDPGLVDAKQHERPPHY' A
#
# COMPACT_ATOMS: atom_id res chain seq x y z
N MET A 1 43.25 -7.03 6.85
CA MET A 1 42.06 -7.03 7.70
C MET A 1 42.09 -8.27 8.58
N ASP A 2 41.88 -8.12 9.85
CA ASP A 2 41.94 -9.29 10.69
C ASP A 2 40.61 -10.04 10.68
N GLU A 3 40.67 -11.24 11.23
CA GLU A 3 39.56 -12.16 11.17
C GLU A 3 38.37 -11.63 11.96
N SER A 4 38.66 -10.96 13.06
CA SER A 4 37.63 -10.42 13.91
C SER A 4 36.76 -9.38 13.17
N ARG A 5 37.41 -8.52 12.45
CA ARG A 5 36.71 -7.50 11.70
C ARG A 5 35.93 -8.10 10.55
N PHE A 6 36.49 -9.11 9.94
CA PHE A 6 35.79 -9.79 8.85
C PHE A 6 34.51 -10.44 9.35
N MET A 7 34.58 -11.06 10.52
CA MET A 7 33.40 -11.69 11.12
C MET A 7 32.36 -10.65 11.49
N GLU A 8 32.81 -9.50 11.95
CA GLU A 8 31.88 -8.44 12.30
C GLU A 8 31.16 -7.92 11.06
N LEU A 9 31.87 -7.77 9.97
CA LEU A 9 31.24 -7.33 8.73
C LEU A 9 30.25 -8.36 8.21
N GLU A 10 30.60 -9.62 8.35
CA GLU A 10 29.72 -10.68 7.94
C GLU A 10 28.42 -10.67 8.75
N LEU A 11 28.56 -10.46 10.05
CA LEU A 11 27.41 -10.39 10.93
C LEU A 11 26.50 -9.21 10.54
N ARG A 12 27.11 -8.07 10.29
CA ARG A 12 26.34 -6.90 9.89
C ARG A 12 25.63 -7.13 8.58
N TYR A 13 26.30 -7.79 7.68
CA TYR A 13 25.68 -8.10 6.39
C TYR A 13 24.44 -8.95 6.57
N MET A 14 24.55 -9.96 7.42
CA MET A 14 23.43 -10.84 7.68
C MET A 14 22.28 -10.10 8.35
N GLN A 15 22.60 -9.21 9.28
CA GLN A 15 21.57 -8.42 9.93
C GLN A 15 20.86 -7.50 8.97
N GLN A 16 21.61 -6.90 8.07
CA GLN A 16 21.03 -6.02 7.08
C GLN A 16 20.17 -6.79 6.08
N ALA A 17 20.62 -7.96 5.72
CA ALA A 17 19.85 -8.80 4.80
C ALA A 17 18.52 -9.17 5.43
N GLU A 18 18.54 -9.47 6.72
CA GLU A 18 17.31 -9.82 7.42
C GLU A 18 16.37 -8.62 7.52
N LEU A 19 16.92 -7.45 7.79
CA LEU A 19 16.11 -6.24 7.85
C LEU A 19 15.48 -5.93 6.51
N LEU A 20 16.23 -6.12 5.45
CA LEU A 20 15.68 -5.91 4.10
C LEU A 20 14.55 -6.88 3.82
N GLN A 21 14.69 -8.11 4.27
CA GLN A 21 13.64 -9.08 4.07
C GLN A 21 12.39 -8.70 4.84
N GLN A 22 12.55 -8.26 6.07
CA GLN A 22 11.42 -7.81 6.89
C GLN A 22 10.74 -6.61 6.27
N LEU A 23 11.53 -5.68 5.77
CA LEU A 23 10.99 -4.49 5.13
C LEU A 23 10.23 -4.87 3.87
N SER A 24 10.77 -5.80 3.12
CA SER A 24 10.12 -6.29 1.92
C SER A 24 8.76 -6.90 2.26
N ASP A 25 8.71 -7.68 3.35
CA ASP A 25 7.46 -8.30 3.79
C ASP A 25 6.44 -7.25 4.19
N VAL A 26 6.89 -6.21 4.88
CA VAL A 26 6.00 -5.13 5.29
C VAL A 26 5.45 -4.41 4.08
N LEU A 27 6.31 -4.12 3.11
CA LEU A 27 5.87 -3.44 1.89
C LEU A 27 4.86 -4.28 1.12
N TYR A 28 5.09 -5.57 1.07
CA TYR A 28 4.15 -6.45 0.40
C TYR A 28 2.79 -6.40 1.08
N THR A 29 2.78 -6.49 2.41
CA THR A 29 1.55 -6.44 3.17
C THR A 29 0.84 -5.10 2.98
N GLN A 30 1.61 -4.01 3.00
CA GLN A 30 1.03 -2.70 2.79
C GLN A 30 0.44 -2.56 1.40
N GLN A 31 1.11 -3.12 0.41
CA GLN A 31 0.59 -3.03 -0.95
C GLN A 31 -0.73 -3.77 -1.07
N LYS A 32 -0.84 -4.92 -0.41
CA LYS A 32 -2.09 -5.66 -0.42
C LYS A 32 -3.21 -4.87 0.26
N SER A 33 -2.88 -4.21 1.37
CA SER A 33 -3.86 -3.39 2.07
C SER A 33 -4.31 -2.22 1.21
N LEU A 34 -3.37 -1.60 0.53
CA LEU A 34 -3.69 -0.49 -0.35
C LEU A 34 -4.57 -0.93 -1.51
N ASP A 35 -4.26 -2.08 -2.07
CA ASP A 35 -5.05 -2.60 -3.18
C ASP A 35 -6.47 -2.88 -2.74
N ALA A 36 -6.64 -3.46 -1.56
CA ALA A 36 -7.96 -3.73 -1.02
C ALA A 36 -8.72 -2.43 -0.76
N LEU A 37 -8.03 -1.45 -0.22
CA LEU A 37 -8.65 -0.16 0.06
C LEU A 37 -9.06 0.53 -1.23
N LYS A 38 -8.20 0.47 -2.23
CA LYS A 38 -8.54 1.04 -3.54
C LYS A 38 -9.77 0.38 -4.12
N ALA A 39 -9.86 -0.92 -4.00
CA ALA A 39 -11.02 -1.64 -4.50
C ALA A 39 -12.28 -1.19 -3.78
N GLU A 40 -12.18 -1.00 -2.46
CA GLU A 40 -13.32 -0.54 -1.70
C GLU A 40 -13.74 0.86 -2.09
N VAL A 41 -12.77 1.73 -2.32
CA VAL A 41 -13.06 3.10 -2.74
C VAL A 41 -13.75 3.08 -4.11
N GLU A 42 -13.26 2.26 -5.01
CA GLU A 42 -13.87 2.17 -6.33
C GLU A 42 -15.29 1.64 -6.25
N LEU A 43 -15.50 0.69 -5.36
CA LEU A 43 -16.83 0.14 -5.18
C LEU A 43 -17.77 1.20 -4.61
N LEU A 44 -17.32 1.96 -3.64
CA LEU A 44 -18.12 3.03 -3.07
C LEU A 44 -18.44 4.10 -4.09
N LYS A 45 -17.47 4.46 -4.89
CA LYS A 45 -17.69 5.43 -5.95
C LYS A 45 -18.74 4.93 -6.93
N SER A 46 -18.64 3.67 -7.27
CA SER A 46 -19.59 3.06 -8.18
C SER A 46 -20.99 3.09 -7.60
N LYS A 47 -21.13 2.78 -6.33
CA LYS A 47 -22.41 2.78 -5.67
C LYS A 47 -23.01 4.18 -5.60
N LEU A 48 -22.17 5.16 -5.28
CA LEU A 48 -22.64 6.53 -5.22
C LEU A 48 -23.09 7.02 -6.59
N ALA A 49 -22.34 6.68 -7.61
CA ALA A 49 -22.68 7.09 -8.95
C ALA A 49 -23.96 6.43 -9.44
N GLY A 50 -24.21 5.21 -8.96
CA GLY A 50 -25.38 4.48 -9.37
C GLY A 50 -26.62 4.72 -8.52
N ASP A 51 -26.49 5.49 -7.46
CA ASP A 51 -27.59 5.75 -6.55
C ASP A 51 -28.18 7.14 -6.83
N PRO A 52 -29.32 7.21 -7.48
CA PRO A 52 -29.90 8.50 -7.84
C PRO A 52 -30.19 9.37 -6.63
N GLY A 53 -30.55 8.75 -5.54
CA GLY A 53 -30.89 9.50 -4.35
C GLY A 53 -29.71 10.21 -3.76
N LEU A 54 -28.54 9.63 -3.87
CA LEU A 54 -27.34 10.23 -3.32
C LEU A 54 -26.66 11.18 -4.27
N VAL A 55 -26.65 10.83 -5.53
CA VAL A 55 -25.96 11.62 -6.54
C VAL A 55 -26.75 12.83 -6.96
N ASP A 56 -28.05 12.68 -6.92
CA ASP A 56 -28.92 13.71 -7.38
C ASP A 56 -28.67 15.06 -6.73
N ALA A 57 -28.28 15.01 -5.51
CA ALA A 57 -28.04 16.27 -4.81
C ALA A 57 -27.04 17.13 -5.53
N LYS A 58 -26.33 16.57 -6.40
CA LYS A 58 -25.37 17.30 -7.10
C LYS A 58 -25.21 16.96 -8.49
N GLN A 59 -25.86 16.23 -9.06
CA GLN A 59 -25.60 15.95 -10.21
C GLN A 59 -25.78 16.31 -11.16
N HIS A 60 -26.01 16.10 -10.78
CA HIS A 60 -26.04 16.42 -11.30
C HIS A 60 -25.26 16.80 -11.58
N GLU A 61 -24.87 16.69 -11.25
CA GLU A 61 -24.08 17.07 -11.19
C GLU A 61 -23.18 16.75 -11.53
N ARG A 62 -22.95 16.42 -11.68
CA ARG A 62 -22.16 16.07 -11.73
C ARG A 62 -21.24 16.07 -11.95
N PRO A 63 -21.00 16.06 -11.97
CA PRO A 63 -20.00 16.11 -12.03
C PRO A 63 -19.20 15.70 -12.47
N PRO A 64 -18.86 15.55 -12.62
CA PRO A 64 -18.01 15.29 -12.89
C PRO A 64 -17.11 14.80 -13.02
N HIS A 65 -16.74 14.41 -12.91
CA HIS A 65 -15.94 14.22 -12.78
C HIS A 65 -15.28 14.23 -12.31
N TYR A 66 -15.34 13.91 -11.86
CA TYR A 66 -14.86 14.26 -11.28
C TYR A 66 -14.18 14.08 -11.09
#